data_4b885c82a8ece0b7160e751d4f791d48
#
_entry.id   4b885c82a8ece0b7160e751d4f791d48
#
_cell.length_a   1.000
_cell.length_b   1.000
_cell.length_c   1.000
_cell.angle_alpha   90.00
_cell.angle_beta   90.00
_cell.angle_gamma   90.00
#
_symmetry.space_group_name_H-M   'P 1'
#
loop_
_entity.id
_entity.type
_entity.pdbx_description
1 polymer ?
#
loop_
_entity_poly.entity_id
_entity_poly.type
_entity_poly.pdbx_seq_one_letter_code
_entity_poly.pdbx_strand_id
1 'polypeptide(L)'
;HDAQSRISQHLQPPDNVTTFSVRKPETALLDDVGAAISGQGYASRAITRNLAQRYPQYHPGYFNIGLLHTGLNGREGHEPYAPCSLDDLKSKGYDYWALGHVHQREVISEDPWILFPGNLQGRHIRETGPKGASLVTVENGRVTDVTHHELDVLRFCIARVDLSGCPNMDAIHDPVRQALENQQAHADRRVLAVRLELTGESPFHMNLVSDAARLTESFRGITAGLGDMWLEKVLFKTVGEDRPNDITGKMPGEQTPLHNVLAAVDQLEWDPDDPQDPLSHKIPDIAALKSKLPPDLLGSDDPLIPNRPDKIAELLGDIKGLLAARLSRQGNLP
;
A
#
# COMPACT_ATOMS: atom_id res chain seq x y z
N HIS A 1 -16.36 -2.11 -13.60
CA HIS A 1 -15.45 -1.04 -13.20
C HIS A 1 -14.60 -0.52 -14.36
N ASP A 2 -14.09 -1.41 -15.18
CA ASP A 2 -13.16 -1.07 -16.25
C ASP A 2 -13.80 -0.38 -17.46
N ALA A 3 -15.12 -0.42 -17.60
CA ALA A 3 -15.84 0.26 -18.69
C ALA A 3 -15.60 1.79 -18.74
N GLN A 4 -15.20 2.40 -17.63
CA GLN A 4 -14.84 3.82 -17.53
C GLN A 4 -13.33 4.09 -17.62
N SER A 5 -12.51 3.05 -17.65
CA SER A 5 -11.06 3.20 -17.83
C SER A 5 -10.76 3.65 -19.26
N ARG A 6 -9.89 4.66 -19.42
CA ARG A 6 -9.44 5.09 -20.77
C ARG A 6 -8.80 3.96 -21.57
N ILE A 7 -8.17 3.01 -20.88
CA ILE A 7 -7.56 1.83 -21.50
C ILE A 7 -8.65 0.89 -22.03
N SER A 8 -9.66 0.58 -21.21
CA SER A 8 -10.74 -0.36 -21.55
C SER A 8 -11.63 0.15 -22.68
N GLN A 9 -11.81 1.47 -22.83
CA GLN A 9 -12.63 2.07 -23.89
C GLN A 9 -12.10 1.79 -25.31
N HIS A 10 -10.81 1.48 -25.43
CA HIS A 10 -10.15 1.21 -26.71
C HIS A 10 -9.88 -0.29 -26.94
N LEU A 11 -10.14 -1.13 -25.94
CA LEU A 11 -9.98 -2.58 -26.07
C LEU A 11 -11.14 -3.17 -26.84
N GLN A 12 -10.83 -3.86 -27.92
CA GLN A 12 -11.77 -4.74 -28.60
C GLN A 12 -11.59 -6.15 -28.00
N PRO A 13 -12.55 -6.63 -27.20
CA PRO A 13 -12.46 -7.98 -26.68
C PRO A 13 -12.49 -8.98 -27.82
N PRO A 14 -11.74 -10.10 -27.74
CA PRO A 14 -11.83 -11.19 -28.70
C PRO A 14 -13.22 -11.85 -28.65
N ASP A 15 -13.57 -12.60 -29.71
CA ASP A 15 -14.92 -13.17 -29.89
C ASP A 15 -15.35 -14.12 -28.75
N ASN A 16 -14.40 -14.72 -28.05
CA ASN A 16 -14.67 -15.60 -26.90
C ASN A 16 -14.87 -14.87 -25.58
N VAL A 17 -14.92 -13.53 -25.57
CA VAL A 17 -15.14 -12.70 -24.38
C VAL A 17 -16.53 -12.09 -24.41
N THR A 18 -17.34 -12.41 -23.41
CA THR A 18 -18.66 -11.80 -23.19
C THR A 18 -18.54 -10.66 -22.20
N THR A 19 -19.02 -9.47 -22.57
CA THR A 19 -19.08 -8.28 -21.70
C THR A 19 -20.49 -8.03 -21.24
N PHE A 20 -20.72 -8.01 -19.94
CA PHE A 20 -22.04 -7.73 -19.36
C PHE A 20 -22.38 -6.24 -19.40
N SER A 21 -23.69 -5.94 -19.48
CA SER A 21 -24.23 -4.59 -19.50
C SER A 21 -23.86 -3.80 -18.24
N VAL A 22 -23.61 -2.50 -18.41
CA VAL A 22 -23.43 -1.55 -17.28
C VAL A 22 -24.77 -1.05 -16.72
N ARG A 23 -25.92 -1.33 -17.38
CA ARG A 23 -27.23 -0.78 -17.02
C ARG A 23 -28.05 -1.72 -16.14
N LYS A 24 -27.96 -3.02 -16.39
CA LYS A 24 -28.72 -4.06 -15.68
C LYS A 24 -27.89 -5.34 -15.58
N PRO A 25 -28.15 -6.19 -14.59
CA PRO A 25 -27.59 -7.53 -14.56
C PRO A 25 -28.04 -8.34 -15.80
N GLU A 26 -27.13 -9.15 -16.32
CA GLU A 26 -27.39 -10.08 -17.42
C GLU A 26 -26.85 -11.46 -17.04
N THR A 27 -27.40 -12.51 -17.63
CA THR A 27 -26.96 -13.88 -17.39
C THR A 27 -26.56 -14.51 -18.72
N ALA A 28 -25.37 -15.09 -18.76
CA ALA A 28 -24.90 -15.94 -19.82
C ALA A 28 -25.07 -17.42 -19.41
N LEU A 29 -25.75 -18.20 -20.23
CA LEU A 29 -25.88 -19.64 -20.02
C LEU A 29 -24.83 -20.37 -20.86
N LEU A 30 -24.05 -21.22 -20.20
CA LEU A 30 -23.05 -22.09 -20.83
C LEU A 30 -23.54 -23.53 -20.72
N ASP A 31 -24.38 -23.92 -21.66
CA ASP A 31 -25.11 -25.20 -21.67
C ASP A 31 -24.17 -26.42 -21.71
N ASP A 32 -23.07 -26.29 -22.44
CA ASP A 32 -22.06 -27.34 -22.64
C ASP A 32 -21.36 -27.74 -21.31
N VAL A 33 -21.29 -26.82 -20.33
CA VAL A 33 -20.69 -27.08 -19.04
C VAL A 33 -21.67 -26.92 -17.87
N GLY A 34 -22.95 -26.61 -18.16
CA GLY A 34 -24.01 -26.48 -17.17
C GLY A 34 -23.78 -25.33 -16.19
N ALA A 35 -23.25 -24.19 -16.67
CA ALA A 35 -22.99 -23.03 -15.84
C ALA A 35 -23.81 -21.80 -16.26
N ALA A 36 -24.36 -21.08 -15.28
CA ALA A 36 -25.05 -19.80 -15.45
C ALA A 36 -24.24 -18.68 -14.79
N ILE A 37 -23.74 -17.74 -15.60
CA ILE A 37 -22.89 -16.65 -15.12
C ILE A 37 -23.69 -15.35 -15.16
N SER A 38 -23.96 -14.75 -14.00
CA SER A 38 -24.65 -13.48 -13.89
C SER A 38 -23.68 -12.36 -13.52
N GLY A 39 -23.76 -11.23 -14.22
CA GLY A 39 -22.87 -10.11 -14.01
C GLY A 39 -23.45 -8.76 -14.39
N GLN A 40 -22.88 -7.69 -13.88
CA GLN A 40 -23.16 -6.32 -14.28
C GLN A 40 -21.89 -5.48 -14.18
N GLY A 41 -21.61 -4.69 -15.22
CA GLY A 41 -20.54 -3.70 -15.22
C GLY A 41 -20.93 -2.40 -14.51
N TYR A 42 -19.97 -1.46 -14.44
CA TYR A 42 -20.17 -0.12 -13.86
C TYR A 42 -20.37 0.92 -14.96
N ALA A 43 -21.41 1.74 -14.80
CA ALA A 43 -21.67 2.87 -15.68
C ALA A 43 -20.86 4.12 -15.31
N SER A 44 -20.35 4.22 -14.09
CA SER A 44 -19.55 5.33 -13.57
C SER A 44 -18.56 4.85 -12.52
N ARG A 45 -17.56 5.67 -12.18
CA ARG A 45 -16.56 5.34 -11.16
C ARG A 45 -17.14 5.16 -9.76
N ALA A 46 -18.16 5.91 -9.41
CA ALA A 46 -18.77 5.88 -8.09
C ALA A 46 -20.19 5.28 -8.20
N ILE A 47 -20.36 4.05 -7.76
CA ILE A 47 -21.65 3.40 -7.59
C ILE A 47 -21.92 3.28 -6.10
N THR A 48 -22.89 4.04 -5.60
CA THR A 48 -23.28 4.04 -4.18
C THR A 48 -24.46 3.13 -3.87
N ARG A 49 -25.14 2.64 -4.92
CA ARG A 49 -26.29 1.74 -4.78
C ARG A 49 -25.86 0.28 -4.68
N ASN A 50 -26.62 -0.52 -3.97
CA ASN A 50 -26.47 -1.96 -3.89
C ASN A 50 -26.88 -2.61 -5.22
N LEU A 51 -25.89 -3.10 -5.99
CA LEU A 51 -26.16 -3.77 -7.27
C LEU A 51 -26.64 -5.21 -7.08
N ALA A 52 -26.20 -5.90 -6.00
CA ALA A 52 -26.54 -7.29 -5.73
C ALA A 52 -28.05 -7.51 -5.65
N GLN A 53 -28.81 -6.55 -5.13
CA GLN A 53 -30.27 -6.65 -5.01
C GLN A 53 -30.96 -6.85 -6.35
N ARG A 54 -30.38 -6.36 -7.46
CA ARG A 54 -30.96 -6.44 -8.79
C ARG A 54 -30.60 -7.71 -9.56
N TYR A 55 -29.64 -8.51 -9.06
CA TYR A 55 -29.30 -9.77 -9.69
C TYR A 55 -30.48 -10.72 -9.67
N PRO A 56 -30.68 -11.51 -10.75
CA PRO A 56 -31.74 -12.50 -10.80
C PRO A 56 -31.57 -13.55 -9.70
N GLN A 57 -32.58 -14.33 -9.43
CA GLN A 57 -32.45 -15.55 -8.65
C GLN A 57 -31.66 -16.59 -9.47
N TYR A 58 -31.16 -17.62 -8.82
CA TYR A 58 -30.42 -18.70 -9.45
C TYR A 58 -31.20 -19.38 -10.58
N HIS A 59 -30.48 -19.91 -11.56
CA HIS A 59 -31.02 -20.72 -12.64
C HIS A 59 -31.02 -22.19 -12.24
N PRO A 60 -32.21 -22.82 -12.08
CA PRO A 60 -32.28 -24.23 -11.70
C PRO A 60 -31.59 -25.15 -12.74
N GLY A 61 -30.83 -26.11 -12.26
CA GLY A 61 -30.11 -27.07 -13.10
C GLY A 61 -28.75 -26.65 -13.61
N TYR A 62 -28.30 -25.41 -13.22
CA TYR A 62 -26.99 -24.88 -13.55
C TYR A 62 -26.16 -24.63 -12.28
N PHE A 63 -24.84 -24.68 -12.41
CA PHE A 63 -23.94 -24.11 -11.43
C PHE A 63 -23.93 -22.59 -11.60
N ASN A 64 -24.41 -21.87 -10.57
CA ASN A 64 -24.66 -20.42 -10.64
C ASN A 64 -23.49 -19.62 -10.14
N ILE A 65 -22.95 -18.76 -10.98
CA ILE A 65 -21.80 -17.88 -10.69
C ILE A 65 -22.24 -16.42 -10.74
N GLY A 66 -21.99 -15.68 -9.67
CA GLY A 66 -22.15 -14.23 -9.62
C GLY A 66 -20.82 -13.49 -9.80
N LEU A 67 -20.76 -12.56 -10.74
CA LEU A 67 -19.62 -11.66 -10.93
C LEU A 67 -20.02 -10.27 -10.43
N LEU A 68 -19.42 -9.78 -9.35
CA LEU A 68 -19.76 -8.49 -8.78
C LEU A 68 -18.52 -7.74 -8.31
N HIS A 69 -18.38 -6.48 -8.74
CA HIS A 69 -17.40 -5.57 -8.16
C HIS A 69 -18.06 -4.81 -7.00
N THR A 70 -17.59 -5.00 -5.77
CA THR A 70 -18.23 -4.49 -4.54
C THR A 70 -17.21 -4.27 -3.44
N GLY A 71 -17.41 -3.22 -2.62
CA GLY A 71 -16.65 -3.02 -1.39
C GLY A 71 -17.05 -3.94 -0.24
N LEU A 72 -18.17 -4.64 -0.33
CA LEU A 72 -18.81 -5.44 0.72
C LEU A 72 -18.90 -4.68 2.06
N ASN A 73 -20.10 -4.50 2.63
CA ASN A 73 -20.34 -3.62 3.78
C ASN A 73 -19.46 -3.93 5.00
N GLY A 74 -19.08 -2.87 5.73
CA GLY A 74 -18.41 -2.98 7.04
C GLY A 74 -16.90 -3.10 6.99
N ARG A 75 -16.23 -2.82 5.87
CA ARG A 75 -14.78 -2.82 5.76
C ARG A 75 -14.22 -1.43 6.00
N GLU A 76 -13.39 -1.28 7.02
CA GLU A 76 -12.65 -0.04 7.28
C GLU A 76 -11.64 0.24 6.15
N GLY A 77 -11.51 1.51 5.75
CA GLY A 77 -10.51 1.97 4.79
C GLY A 77 -10.87 1.81 3.31
N HIS A 78 -12.05 1.29 2.97
CA HIS A 78 -12.53 1.21 1.59
C HIS A 78 -13.72 2.17 1.37
N GLU A 79 -13.65 2.99 0.31
CA GLU A 79 -14.81 3.77 -0.11
C GLU A 79 -16.00 2.85 -0.42
N PRO A 80 -17.25 3.27 -0.16
CA PRO A 80 -18.44 2.45 -0.39
C PRO A 80 -18.72 2.29 -1.90
N TYR A 81 -17.99 1.38 -2.53
CA TYR A 81 -18.19 1.00 -3.93
C TYR A 81 -19.21 -0.12 -4.04
N ALA A 82 -20.35 0.17 -4.69
CA ALA A 82 -21.46 -0.76 -4.86
C ALA A 82 -21.70 -1.61 -3.61
N PRO A 83 -21.99 -0.96 -2.45
CA PRO A 83 -22.06 -1.65 -1.16
C PRO A 83 -23.13 -2.73 -1.20
N CYS A 84 -22.82 -3.90 -0.67
CA CYS A 84 -23.79 -4.97 -0.42
C CYS A 84 -23.45 -5.73 0.86
N SER A 85 -24.43 -6.39 1.45
CA SER A 85 -24.22 -7.28 2.58
C SER A 85 -23.95 -8.72 2.10
N LEU A 86 -23.40 -9.52 2.99
CA LEU A 86 -23.25 -10.96 2.75
C LEU A 86 -24.62 -11.64 2.52
N ASP A 87 -25.66 -11.19 3.24
CA ASP A 87 -27.02 -11.71 3.11
C ASP A 87 -27.63 -11.37 1.73
N ASP A 88 -27.33 -10.20 1.17
CA ASP A 88 -27.76 -9.87 -0.20
C ASP A 88 -27.24 -10.89 -1.21
N LEU A 89 -25.97 -11.32 -1.07
CA LEU A 89 -25.36 -12.32 -1.95
C LEU A 89 -25.96 -13.72 -1.72
N LYS A 90 -26.05 -14.15 -0.46
CA LYS A 90 -26.58 -15.47 -0.07
C LYS A 90 -28.04 -15.64 -0.50
N SER A 91 -28.85 -14.58 -0.43
CA SER A 91 -30.27 -14.59 -0.78
C SER A 91 -30.56 -14.89 -2.27
N LYS A 92 -29.52 -14.82 -3.14
CA LYS A 92 -29.68 -15.13 -4.58
C LYS A 92 -29.66 -16.62 -4.89
N GLY A 93 -29.16 -17.46 -3.96
CA GLY A 93 -29.06 -18.90 -4.15
C GLY A 93 -27.98 -19.32 -5.16
N TYR A 94 -26.94 -18.49 -5.35
CA TYR A 94 -25.80 -18.82 -6.22
C TYR A 94 -24.81 -19.73 -5.50
N ASP A 95 -24.14 -20.56 -6.26
CA ASP A 95 -23.15 -21.51 -5.77
C ASP A 95 -21.78 -20.86 -5.53
N TYR A 96 -21.47 -19.84 -6.32
CA TYR A 96 -20.17 -19.15 -6.28
C TYR A 96 -20.31 -17.65 -6.59
N TRP A 97 -19.61 -16.80 -5.81
CA TRP A 97 -19.46 -15.39 -6.08
C TRP A 97 -18.00 -15.02 -6.29
N ALA A 98 -17.64 -14.62 -7.50
CA ALA A 98 -16.37 -14.00 -7.81
C ALA A 98 -16.49 -12.48 -7.64
N LEU A 99 -15.92 -11.96 -6.56
CA LEU A 99 -15.98 -10.55 -6.22
C LEU A 99 -14.75 -9.81 -6.75
N GLY A 100 -14.92 -8.55 -7.12
CA GLY A 100 -13.83 -7.63 -7.46
C GLY A 100 -13.83 -6.43 -6.52
N HIS A 101 -12.80 -5.60 -6.53
CA HIS A 101 -12.51 -4.40 -5.75
C HIS A 101 -11.36 -4.58 -4.75
N VAL A 102 -11.37 -5.61 -3.92
CA VAL A 102 -10.29 -5.89 -2.97
C VAL A 102 -9.12 -6.55 -3.71
N HIS A 103 -7.95 -5.91 -3.63
CA HIS A 103 -6.74 -6.36 -4.33
C HIS A 103 -5.98 -7.49 -3.61
N GLN A 104 -6.34 -7.75 -2.36
CA GLN A 104 -5.86 -8.89 -1.59
C GLN A 104 -6.84 -10.05 -1.74
N ARG A 105 -6.30 -11.28 -1.95
CA ARG A 105 -7.14 -12.49 -1.95
C ARG A 105 -7.77 -12.69 -0.58
N GLU A 106 -9.06 -12.95 -0.56
CA GLU A 106 -9.79 -13.22 0.68
C GLU A 106 -10.99 -14.12 0.44
N VAL A 107 -11.12 -15.18 1.22
CA VAL A 107 -12.32 -16.04 1.24
C VAL A 107 -13.27 -15.50 2.30
N ILE A 108 -14.45 -15.09 1.89
CA ILE A 108 -15.48 -14.52 2.77
C ILE A 108 -16.42 -15.59 3.30
N SER A 109 -16.74 -16.59 2.48
CA SER A 109 -17.63 -17.71 2.82
C SER A 109 -17.28 -18.89 1.94
N GLU A 110 -17.46 -20.10 2.48
CA GLU A 110 -17.31 -21.36 1.75
C GLU A 110 -18.67 -22.02 1.43
N ASP A 111 -19.76 -21.49 2.01
CA ASP A 111 -21.12 -21.93 1.73
C ASP A 111 -22.13 -20.75 1.71
N PRO A 112 -22.57 -20.31 0.53
CA PRO A 112 -21.94 -20.53 -0.77
C PRO A 112 -20.52 -19.95 -0.80
N TRP A 113 -19.71 -20.36 -1.79
CA TRP A 113 -18.39 -19.80 -1.97
C TRP A 113 -18.46 -18.32 -2.40
N ILE A 114 -17.86 -17.46 -1.60
CA ILE A 114 -17.78 -16.02 -1.85
C ILE A 114 -16.35 -15.58 -1.61
N LEU A 115 -15.66 -15.08 -2.63
CA LEU A 115 -14.27 -14.68 -2.48
C LEU A 115 -13.88 -13.48 -3.35
N PHE A 116 -12.90 -12.74 -2.87
CA PHE A 116 -12.10 -11.81 -3.66
C PHE A 116 -10.84 -12.55 -4.14
N PRO A 117 -10.61 -12.72 -5.45
CA PRO A 117 -9.40 -13.40 -5.95
C PRO A 117 -8.13 -12.57 -5.76
N GLY A 118 -8.26 -11.26 -5.50
CA GLY A 118 -7.16 -10.30 -5.50
C GLY A 118 -6.72 -9.90 -6.91
N ASN A 119 -5.51 -9.33 -7.00
CA ASN A 119 -4.88 -8.96 -8.26
C ASN A 119 -4.00 -10.08 -8.80
N LEU A 120 -3.83 -10.15 -10.13
CA LEU A 120 -2.86 -11.02 -10.78
C LEU A 120 -1.41 -10.56 -10.55
N GLN A 121 -1.21 -9.24 -10.37
CA GLN A 121 0.08 -8.61 -10.20
C GLN A 121 -0.05 -7.43 -9.23
N GLY A 122 0.87 -7.31 -8.26
CA GLY A 122 1.02 -6.12 -7.43
C GLY A 122 1.46 -4.92 -8.29
N ARG A 123 0.92 -3.75 -8.03
CA ARG A 123 1.18 -2.52 -8.80
C ARG A 123 2.09 -1.54 -8.07
N HIS A 124 2.16 -1.66 -6.75
CA HIS A 124 2.97 -0.80 -5.87
C HIS A 124 3.19 -1.48 -4.52
N ILE A 125 4.07 -0.89 -3.71
CA ILE A 125 4.53 -1.44 -2.43
C ILE A 125 3.43 -1.69 -1.38
N ARG A 126 2.26 -1.07 -1.49
CA ARG A 126 1.12 -1.36 -0.61
C ARG A 126 0.40 -2.67 -0.96
N GLU A 127 0.69 -3.24 -2.13
CA GLU A 127 0.16 -4.52 -2.60
C GLU A 127 1.24 -5.61 -2.47
N THR A 128 1.77 -5.80 -1.28
CA THR A 128 2.82 -6.79 -0.98
C THR A 128 2.31 -8.24 -1.05
N GLY A 129 3.27 -9.17 -1.04
CA GLY A 129 3.02 -10.61 -1.01
C GLY A 129 2.58 -11.19 -2.36
N PRO A 130 2.27 -12.48 -2.40
CA PRO A 130 1.90 -13.17 -3.62
C PRO A 130 0.61 -12.63 -4.21
N LYS A 131 0.55 -12.60 -5.55
CA LYS A 131 -0.62 -12.24 -6.33
C LYS A 131 -0.90 -13.32 -7.36
N GLY A 132 -2.18 -13.46 -7.75
CA GLY A 132 -2.51 -14.54 -8.68
C GLY A 132 -4.00 -14.72 -8.90
N ALA A 133 -4.39 -15.94 -9.21
CA ALA A 133 -5.77 -16.32 -9.50
C ALA A 133 -6.20 -17.52 -8.64
N SER A 134 -7.51 -17.65 -8.44
CA SER A 134 -8.11 -18.82 -7.79
C SER A 134 -8.65 -19.77 -8.88
N LEU A 135 -8.14 -21.00 -8.91
CA LEU A 135 -8.71 -22.09 -9.68
C LEU A 135 -9.81 -22.75 -8.86
N VAL A 136 -11.00 -22.83 -9.43
CA VAL A 136 -12.17 -23.43 -8.78
C VAL A 136 -12.57 -24.69 -9.53
N THR A 137 -12.55 -25.82 -8.84
CA THR A 137 -12.99 -27.11 -9.39
C THR A 137 -14.42 -27.38 -8.96
N VAL A 138 -15.27 -27.71 -9.94
CA VAL A 138 -16.69 -27.99 -9.71
C VAL A 138 -17.02 -29.40 -10.21
N GLU A 139 -17.57 -30.24 -9.35
CA GLU A 139 -18.03 -31.57 -9.70
C GLU A 139 -19.46 -31.78 -9.20
N ASN A 140 -20.32 -32.32 -10.07
CA ASN A 140 -21.71 -32.58 -9.73
C ASN A 140 -22.46 -31.35 -9.14
N GLY A 141 -22.18 -30.16 -9.68
CA GLY A 141 -22.82 -28.92 -9.26
C GLY A 141 -22.33 -28.39 -7.90
N ARG A 142 -21.19 -28.86 -7.41
CA ARG A 142 -20.59 -28.41 -6.14
C ARG A 142 -19.12 -28.07 -6.31
N VAL A 143 -18.66 -27.04 -5.62
CA VAL A 143 -17.23 -26.72 -5.53
C VAL A 143 -16.54 -27.80 -4.70
N THR A 144 -15.55 -28.47 -5.31
CA THR A 144 -14.74 -29.50 -4.65
C THR A 144 -13.36 -29.00 -4.24
N ASP A 145 -12.84 -27.97 -4.93
CA ASP A 145 -11.55 -27.36 -4.60
C ASP A 145 -11.51 -25.88 -4.99
N VAL A 146 -10.77 -25.07 -4.22
CA VAL A 146 -10.46 -23.68 -4.51
C VAL A 146 -8.98 -23.42 -4.21
N THR A 147 -8.13 -23.66 -5.17
CA THR A 147 -6.68 -23.50 -5.05
C THR A 147 -6.23 -22.13 -5.58
N HIS A 148 -5.39 -21.42 -4.82
CA HIS A 148 -4.75 -20.19 -5.28
C HIS A 148 -3.44 -20.48 -6.01
N HIS A 149 -3.33 -19.96 -7.22
CA HIS A 149 -2.11 -20.01 -8.01
C HIS A 149 -1.44 -18.65 -8.03
N GLU A 150 -0.23 -18.59 -7.55
CA GLU A 150 0.60 -17.39 -7.59
C GLU A 150 1.11 -17.17 -9.02
N LEU A 151 0.75 -16.06 -9.64
CA LEU A 151 1.02 -15.74 -11.05
C LEU A 151 1.79 -14.44 -11.22
N ASP A 152 2.10 -13.76 -10.13
CA ASP A 152 2.90 -12.54 -10.13
C ASP A 152 4.31 -12.80 -10.70
N VAL A 153 4.77 -11.92 -11.57
CA VAL A 153 6.13 -11.97 -12.14
C VAL A 153 7.11 -11.13 -11.34
N LEU A 154 6.60 -10.14 -10.62
CA LEU A 154 7.35 -9.28 -9.69
C LEU A 154 6.55 -9.17 -8.39
N ARG A 155 7.22 -9.37 -7.26
CA ARG A 155 6.59 -9.32 -5.95
C ARG A 155 7.10 -8.14 -5.14
N PHE A 156 6.19 -7.32 -4.65
CA PHE A 156 6.52 -6.29 -3.67
C PHE A 156 6.61 -6.88 -2.28
N CYS A 157 7.65 -6.50 -1.53
CA CYS A 157 7.80 -6.88 -0.13
C CYS A 157 8.44 -5.77 0.70
N ILE A 158 8.23 -5.83 2.01
CA ILE A 158 8.86 -4.92 2.98
C ILE A 158 9.78 -5.74 3.86
N ALA A 159 11.08 -5.44 3.79
CA ALA A 159 12.08 -5.97 4.70
C ALA A 159 12.23 -5.00 5.88
N ARG A 160 11.88 -5.44 7.09
CA ARG A 160 12.04 -4.65 8.33
C ARG A 160 13.26 -5.13 9.08
N VAL A 161 14.10 -4.17 9.48
CA VAL A 161 15.33 -4.42 10.24
C VAL A 161 15.33 -3.55 11.49
N ASP A 162 15.29 -4.19 12.65
CA ASP A 162 15.48 -3.51 13.93
C ASP A 162 16.97 -3.34 14.19
N LEU A 163 17.41 -2.10 14.35
CA LEU A 163 18.79 -1.72 14.60
C LEU A 163 19.12 -1.46 16.07
N SER A 164 18.19 -1.69 17.00
CA SER A 164 18.35 -1.40 18.44
C SER A 164 19.55 -2.12 19.08
N GLY A 165 19.99 -3.24 18.51
CA GLY A 165 21.11 -4.01 19.01
C GLY A 165 22.42 -3.81 18.24
N CYS A 166 22.46 -2.93 17.24
CA CYS A 166 23.66 -2.74 16.42
C CYS A 166 24.73 -1.97 17.19
N PRO A 167 25.97 -2.53 17.30
CA PRO A 167 27.02 -1.91 18.11
C PRO A 167 27.69 -0.70 17.41
N ASN A 168 27.62 -0.59 16.10
CA ASN A 168 28.21 0.49 15.31
C ASN A 168 27.58 0.57 13.92
N MET A 169 27.91 1.61 13.16
CA MET A 169 27.41 1.87 11.81
C MET A 169 27.76 0.79 10.78
N ASP A 170 28.88 0.10 10.94
CA ASP A 170 29.31 -0.94 9.98
C ASP A 170 28.50 -2.23 10.19
N ALA A 171 28.11 -2.50 11.43
CA ALA A 171 27.36 -3.70 11.80
C ALA A 171 25.93 -3.74 11.25
N ILE A 172 25.41 -2.63 10.71
CA ILE A 172 24.03 -2.59 10.14
C ILE A 172 23.89 -3.41 8.85
N HIS A 173 24.99 -3.65 8.14
CA HIS A 173 24.96 -4.33 6.85
C HIS A 173 24.59 -5.81 6.97
N ASP A 174 24.99 -6.48 8.05
CA ASP A 174 24.70 -7.90 8.25
C ASP A 174 23.21 -8.17 8.51
N PRO A 175 22.51 -7.49 9.46
CA PRO A 175 21.08 -7.68 9.62
C PRO A 175 20.28 -7.24 8.39
N VAL A 176 20.71 -6.22 7.66
CA VAL A 176 20.08 -5.83 6.39
C VAL A 176 20.21 -6.95 5.36
N ARG A 177 21.41 -7.49 5.16
CA ARG A 177 21.65 -8.64 4.26
C ARG A 177 20.77 -9.82 4.63
N GLN A 178 20.75 -10.20 5.91
CA GLN A 178 19.96 -11.33 6.40
C GLN A 178 18.47 -11.14 6.16
N ALA A 179 17.94 -9.93 6.38
CA ALA A 179 16.55 -9.62 6.12
C ALA A 179 16.19 -9.72 4.62
N LEU A 180 17.10 -9.27 3.74
CA LEU A 180 16.94 -9.36 2.29
C LEU A 180 17.00 -10.82 1.81
N GLU A 181 17.94 -11.63 2.30
CA GLU A 181 18.07 -13.06 2.01
C GLU A 181 16.81 -13.82 2.46
N ASN A 182 16.25 -13.47 3.62
CA ASN A 182 14.99 -14.05 4.10
C ASN A 182 13.82 -13.73 3.17
N GLN A 183 13.74 -12.51 2.63
CA GLN A 183 12.71 -12.18 1.64
C GLN A 183 12.92 -12.99 0.35
N GLN A 184 14.15 -13.12 -0.11
CA GLN A 184 14.48 -13.88 -1.31
C GLN A 184 14.12 -15.37 -1.18
N ALA A 185 14.36 -15.97 -0.03
CA ALA A 185 14.03 -17.37 0.23
C ALA A 185 12.52 -17.67 0.09
N HIS A 186 11.65 -16.66 0.33
CA HIS A 186 10.20 -16.75 0.22
C HIS A 186 9.64 -16.24 -1.11
N ALA A 187 10.51 -15.87 -2.06
CA ALA A 187 10.10 -15.26 -3.31
C ALA A 187 9.65 -16.27 -4.38
N ASP A 188 9.90 -17.55 -4.19
CA ASP A 188 9.63 -18.60 -5.16
C ASP A 188 10.20 -18.25 -6.56
N ARG A 189 11.48 -17.84 -6.59
CA ARG A 189 12.23 -17.41 -7.80
C ARG A 189 11.65 -16.20 -8.53
N ARG A 190 10.80 -15.41 -7.90
CA ARG A 190 10.28 -14.18 -8.48
C ARG A 190 11.21 -13.02 -8.22
N VAL A 191 11.21 -12.05 -9.13
CA VAL A 191 11.88 -10.78 -8.91
C VAL A 191 11.20 -10.05 -7.74
N LEU A 192 11.99 -9.55 -6.80
CA LEU A 192 11.50 -8.78 -5.67
C LEU A 192 11.70 -7.28 -5.87
N ALA A 193 10.66 -6.51 -5.64
CA ALA A 193 10.74 -5.06 -5.38
C ALA A 193 10.65 -4.84 -3.87
N VAL A 194 11.78 -4.52 -3.24
CA VAL A 194 11.90 -4.47 -1.78
C VAL A 194 11.92 -3.03 -1.28
N ARG A 195 11.06 -2.73 -0.32
CA ARG A 195 11.20 -1.56 0.55
C ARG A 195 11.90 -2.00 1.83
N LEU A 196 13.04 -1.38 2.14
CA LEU A 196 13.77 -1.61 3.36
C LEU A 196 13.33 -0.58 4.41
N GLU A 197 12.85 -1.05 5.56
CA GLU A 197 12.51 -0.21 6.71
C GLU A 197 13.50 -0.49 7.85
N LEU A 198 14.31 0.51 8.18
CA LEU A 198 15.22 0.47 9.33
C LEU A 198 14.50 1.07 10.53
N THR A 199 14.33 0.29 11.59
CA THR A 199 13.54 0.64 12.77
C THR A 199 14.36 0.49 14.04
N GLY A 200 13.78 0.83 15.18
CA GLY A 200 14.37 0.65 16.50
C GLY A 200 15.08 1.86 17.04
N GLU A 201 15.42 1.80 18.32
CA GLU A 201 16.18 2.82 19.02
C GLU A 201 17.68 2.63 18.74
N SER A 202 18.36 3.67 18.28
CA SER A 202 19.76 3.57 17.86
C SER A 202 20.56 4.79 18.24
N PRO A 203 21.72 4.62 18.88
CA PRO A 203 22.63 5.72 19.17
C PRO A 203 23.20 6.37 17.90
N PHE A 204 23.06 5.68 16.75
CA PHE A 204 23.53 6.16 15.45
C PHE A 204 22.44 6.78 14.60
N HIS A 205 21.26 7.01 15.14
CA HIS A 205 20.11 7.57 14.38
C HIS A 205 20.50 8.77 13.53
N MET A 206 21.17 9.76 14.12
CA MET A 206 21.62 10.97 13.41
C MET A 206 22.59 10.68 12.27
N ASN A 207 23.48 9.70 12.46
CA ASN A 207 24.40 9.27 11.43
C ASN A 207 23.66 8.54 10.30
N LEU A 208 22.69 7.68 10.63
CA LEU A 208 21.84 6.98 9.66
C LEU A 208 21.10 7.96 8.76
N VAL A 209 20.46 8.97 9.34
CA VAL A 209 19.71 9.99 8.61
C VAL A 209 20.65 10.87 7.76
N SER A 210 21.77 11.32 8.33
CA SER A 210 22.72 12.19 7.62
C SER A 210 23.45 11.48 6.47
N ASP A 211 23.68 10.18 6.57
CA ASP A 211 24.34 9.35 5.56
C ASP A 211 23.33 8.55 4.69
N ALA A 212 22.04 8.87 4.76
CA ALA A 212 20.98 8.11 4.13
C ALA A 212 21.23 7.80 2.63
N ALA A 213 21.75 8.78 1.89
CA ALA A 213 22.07 8.59 0.47
C ALA A 213 23.18 7.54 0.27
N ARG A 214 24.29 7.65 1.02
CA ARG A 214 25.41 6.71 0.95
C ARG A 214 25.00 5.30 1.38
N LEU A 215 24.23 5.19 2.45
CA LEU A 215 23.72 3.91 2.93
C LEU A 215 22.75 3.27 1.93
N THR A 216 21.87 4.07 1.32
CA THR A 216 20.96 3.57 0.27
C THR A 216 21.76 2.95 -0.90
N GLU A 217 22.83 3.60 -1.35
CA GLU A 217 23.69 3.03 -2.42
C GLU A 217 24.40 1.75 -1.94
N SER A 218 24.85 1.70 -0.69
CA SER A 218 25.44 0.49 -0.12
C SER A 218 24.44 -0.68 -0.11
N PHE A 219 23.19 -0.42 0.30
CA PHE A 219 22.14 -1.44 0.30
C PHE A 219 21.69 -1.86 -1.10
N ARG A 220 21.75 -0.94 -2.09
CA ARG A 220 21.61 -1.31 -3.52
C ARG A 220 22.70 -2.28 -3.97
N GLY A 221 23.93 -2.09 -3.48
CA GLY A 221 25.01 -3.04 -3.71
C GLY A 221 24.71 -4.43 -3.16
N ILE A 222 24.09 -4.52 -1.97
CA ILE A 222 23.68 -5.80 -1.37
C ILE A 222 22.61 -6.46 -2.23
N THR A 223 21.53 -5.74 -2.60
CA THR A 223 20.45 -6.31 -3.43
C THR A 223 20.93 -6.74 -4.79
N ALA A 224 21.84 -5.97 -5.43
CA ALA A 224 22.45 -6.35 -6.70
C ALA A 224 23.31 -7.63 -6.57
N GLY A 225 23.99 -7.83 -5.45
CA GLY A 225 24.78 -9.04 -5.16
C GLY A 225 23.91 -10.27 -4.91
N LEU A 226 22.69 -10.11 -4.41
CA LEU A 226 21.73 -11.20 -4.20
C LEU A 226 21.05 -11.65 -5.51
N GLY A 227 20.96 -10.77 -6.52
CA GLY A 227 20.27 -11.02 -7.79
C GLY A 227 18.74 -11.00 -7.63
N ASP A 228 18.02 -10.89 -8.73
CA ASP A 228 16.56 -10.87 -8.83
C ASP A 228 15.85 -10.02 -7.76
N MET A 229 16.49 -8.94 -7.31
CA MET A 229 16.03 -8.05 -6.28
C MET A 229 16.30 -6.58 -6.62
N TRP A 230 15.27 -5.76 -6.56
CA TRP A 230 15.36 -4.32 -6.75
C TRP A 230 14.98 -3.60 -5.46
N LEU A 231 15.89 -2.75 -4.96
CA LEU A 231 15.62 -1.89 -3.80
C LEU A 231 14.79 -0.69 -4.25
N GLU A 232 13.49 -0.73 -3.94
CA GLU A 232 12.54 0.33 -4.29
C GLU A 232 12.83 1.60 -3.48
N LYS A 233 12.93 1.46 -2.15
CA LYS A 233 13.18 2.58 -1.23
C LYS A 233 13.76 2.10 0.08
N VAL A 234 14.53 2.96 0.75
CA VAL A 234 14.93 2.80 2.16
C VAL A 234 14.20 3.83 3.00
N LEU A 235 13.57 3.39 4.08
CA LEU A 235 12.96 4.24 5.08
C LEU A 235 13.76 4.14 6.38
N PHE A 236 14.29 5.27 6.83
CA PHE A 236 15.02 5.39 8.08
C PHE A 236 14.03 5.78 9.18
N LYS A 237 13.41 4.77 9.82
CA LYS A 237 12.40 4.88 10.89
C LYS A 237 13.00 4.61 12.28
N THR A 238 14.32 4.68 12.41
CA THR A 238 14.98 4.59 13.72
C THR A 238 14.69 5.83 14.56
N VAL A 239 14.80 5.71 15.86
CA VAL A 239 14.74 6.83 16.81
C VAL A 239 16.06 6.95 17.57
N GLY A 240 16.46 8.15 17.95
CA GLY A 240 17.63 8.35 18.81
C GLY A 240 17.33 7.92 20.24
N GLU A 241 18.35 7.45 20.96
CA GLU A 241 18.26 7.14 22.40
C GLU A 241 18.00 8.41 23.22
N ASP A 242 18.49 9.56 22.72
CA ASP A 242 18.30 10.85 23.38
C ASP A 242 16.99 11.50 22.89
N ARG A 243 16.10 11.76 23.85
CA ARG A 243 14.95 12.64 23.62
C ARG A 243 15.45 14.03 23.20
N PRO A 244 14.69 14.81 22.41
CA PRO A 244 15.11 16.10 21.82
C PRO A 244 15.70 17.14 22.79
N ASN A 245 15.62 16.91 24.10
CA ASN A 245 16.12 17.82 25.13
C ASN A 245 17.63 17.69 25.44
N ASP A 246 18.35 16.70 24.89
CA ASP A 246 19.75 16.46 25.27
C ASP A 246 20.80 16.82 24.19
N ILE A 247 20.34 17.31 23.01
CA ILE A 247 21.29 17.80 21.96
C ILE A 247 21.97 19.12 22.40
N THR A 248 21.44 19.78 23.39
CA THR A 248 22.11 20.89 24.11
C THR A 248 23.01 20.31 25.21
N GLY A 249 24.09 19.62 24.79
CA GLY A 249 25.14 19.22 25.72
C GLY A 249 25.49 20.41 26.63
N LYS A 250 25.33 20.21 27.93
CA LYS A 250 25.58 21.20 29.00
C LYS A 250 26.92 21.90 28.82
N MET A 251 26.89 23.09 28.23
CA MET A 251 27.80 24.17 28.56
C MET A 251 26.94 25.41 28.87
N PRO A 252 26.85 25.86 30.11
CA PRO A 252 26.16 27.11 30.43
C PRO A 252 27.00 28.29 29.92
N GLY A 253 26.53 28.96 28.84
CA GLY A 253 27.04 30.27 28.52
C GLY A 253 27.46 30.59 27.09
N GLU A 254 27.62 29.63 26.19
CA GLU A 254 27.96 29.94 24.79
C GLU A 254 26.78 29.68 23.86
N GLN A 255 26.18 30.74 23.31
CA GLN A 255 25.24 30.67 22.21
C GLN A 255 26.01 30.38 20.94
N THR A 256 26.14 29.10 20.60
CA THR A 256 26.72 28.71 19.31
C THR A 256 25.74 28.99 18.16
N PRO A 257 26.22 29.29 16.95
CA PRO A 257 25.33 29.44 15.76
C PRO A 257 24.36 28.27 15.58
N LEU A 258 24.79 27.06 15.92
CA LEU A 258 23.98 25.84 15.91
C LEU A 258 22.81 25.95 16.91
N HIS A 259 23.07 26.42 18.14
CA HIS A 259 22.01 26.58 19.13
C HIS A 259 20.93 27.57 18.67
N ASN A 260 21.33 28.68 18.03
CA ASN A 260 20.37 29.66 17.51
C ASN A 260 19.51 29.10 16.37
N VAL A 261 20.09 28.29 15.50
CA VAL A 261 19.34 27.63 14.39
C VAL A 261 18.37 26.59 14.96
N LEU A 262 18.79 25.75 15.88
CA LEU A 262 17.92 24.75 16.50
C LEU A 262 16.79 25.39 17.31
N ALA A 263 17.07 26.45 18.05
CA ALA A 263 16.07 27.25 18.79
C ALA A 263 15.07 27.92 17.83
N ALA A 264 15.51 28.37 16.66
CA ALA A 264 14.63 28.93 15.65
C ALA A 264 13.71 27.85 15.02
N VAL A 265 14.20 26.62 14.87
CA VAL A 265 13.36 25.49 14.42
C VAL A 265 12.37 25.07 15.49
N ASP A 266 12.77 25.11 16.79
CA ASP A 266 11.86 24.81 17.91
C ASP A 266 10.71 25.84 18.06
N GLN A 267 10.93 27.06 17.57
CA GLN A 267 9.91 28.12 17.54
C GLN A 267 8.99 28.05 16.32
N LEU A 268 9.25 27.13 15.39
CA LEU A 268 8.36 26.89 14.26
C LEU A 268 7.20 26.00 14.74
N GLU A 269 6.18 26.63 15.28
CA GLU A 269 4.88 26.00 15.49
C GLU A 269 4.04 26.21 14.24
N TRP A 270 3.32 25.18 13.81
CA TRP A 270 2.39 25.28 12.70
C TRP A 270 0.96 25.22 13.21
N ASP A 271 0.22 26.28 12.98
CA ASP A 271 -1.22 26.34 13.23
C ASP A 271 -1.96 26.34 11.87
N PRO A 272 -2.65 25.24 11.52
CA PRO A 272 -3.39 25.15 10.28
C PRO A 272 -4.56 26.14 10.19
N ASP A 273 -5.03 26.65 11.32
CA ASP A 273 -6.16 27.54 11.42
C ASP A 273 -5.74 29.03 11.50
N ASP A 274 -4.43 29.34 11.63
CA ASP A 274 -3.90 30.71 11.57
C ASP A 274 -3.46 31.08 10.15
N PRO A 275 -4.22 31.97 9.45
CA PRO A 275 -3.84 32.43 8.12
C PRO A 275 -2.54 33.24 8.06
N GLN A 276 -2.01 33.68 9.20
CA GLN A 276 -0.77 34.45 9.30
C GLN A 276 0.43 33.62 9.74
N ASP A 277 0.24 32.31 9.96
CA ASP A 277 1.33 31.42 10.26
C ASP A 277 2.41 31.47 9.17
N PRO A 278 3.69 31.69 9.53
CA PRO A 278 4.78 31.80 8.55
C PRO A 278 4.96 30.55 7.66
N LEU A 279 4.56 29.37 8.15
CA LEU A 279 4.59 28.11 7.41
C LEU A 279 3.40 27.99 6.44
N SER A 280 2.24 28.58 6.77
CA SER A 280 1.06 28.58 5.91
C SER A 280 1.30 29.33 4.60
N HIS A 281 2.16 30.35 4.58
CA HIS A 281 2.54 31.07 3.38
C HIS A 281 3.54 30.34 2.48
N LYS A 282 4.27 29.37 3.04
CA LYS A 282 5.25 28.57 2.29
C LYS A 282 4.69 27.23 1.78
N ILE A 283 3.44 26.93 2.13
CA ILE A 283 2.72 25.69 1.76
C ILE A 283 1.67 25.85 0.63
N PRO A 284 1.44 27.04 -0.03
CA PRO A 284 0.42 27.14 -1.07
C PRO A 284 0.64 26.16 -2.22
N ASP A 285 1.89 25.83 -2.52
CA ASP A 285 2.24 24.85 -3.55
C ASP A 285 1.81 23.42 -3.18
N ILE A 286 1.75 23.11 -1.90
CA ILE A 286 1.29 21.80 -1.40
C ILE A 286 -0.24 21.68 -1.52
N ALA A 287 -0.98 22.76 -1.24
CA ALA A 287 -2.44 22.78 -1.45
C ALA A 287 -2.79 22.65 -2.93
N ALA A 288 -2.03 23.31 -3.81
CA ALA A 288 -2.15 23.20 -5.26
C ALA A 288 -1.76 21.80 -5.77
N LEU A 289 -0.73 21.17 -5.18
CA LEU A 289 -0.35 19.80 -5.47
C LEU A 289 -1.43 18.83 -5.04
N LYS A 290 -1.98 19.00 -3.83
CA LYS A 290 -3.07 18.17 -3.31
C LYS A 290 -4.30 18.17 -4.22
N SER A 291 -4.68 19.31 -4.78
CA SER A 291 -5.82 19.40 -5.70
C SER A 291 -5.60 18.66 -7.02
N LYS A 292 -4.35 18.35 -7.37
CA LYS A 292 -3.93 17.64 -8.60
C LYS A 292 -3.60 16.17 -8.37
N LEU A 293 -3.45 15.75 -7.12
CA LEU A 293 -3.14 14.35 -6.80
C LEU A 293 -4.40 13.48 -6.94
N PRO A 294 -4.25 12.26 -7.47
CA PRO A 294 -5.32 11.27 -7.47
C PRO A 294 -5.81 10.99 -6.03
N PRO A 295 -7.13 10.78 -5.82
CA PRO A 295 -7.69 10.48 -4.50
C PRO A 295 -7.01 9.30 -3.78
N ASP A 296 -6.56 8.30 -4.54
CA ASP A 296 -5.85 7.13 -4.02
C ASP A 296 -4.50 7.46 -3.34
N LEU A 297 -3.91 8.60 -3.68
CA LEU A 297 -2.68 9.10 -3.06
C LEU A 297 -2.96 10.00 -1.86
N LEU A 298 -4.17 10.57 -1.76
CA LEU A 298 -4.57 11.44 -0.66
C LEU A 298 -4.94 10.68 0.62
N GLY A 299 -5.35 9.41 0.49
CA GLY A 299 -5.70 8.52 1.62
C GLY A 299 -4.54 7.69 2.15
N SER A 300 -3.31 7.89 1.65
CA SER A 300 -2.16 7.10 2.10
C SER A 300 -1.52 7.68 3.36
N ASP A 301 -0.98 6.81 4.22
CA ASP A 301 -0.11 7.19 5.35
C ASP A 301 1.24 7.79 4.90
N ASP A 302 1.34 8.21 3.63
CA ASP A 302 2.55 8.80 3.05
C ASP A 302 2.75 10.22 3.59
N PRO A 303 3.96 10.56 4.10
CA PRO A 303 4.29 11.86 4.67
C PRO A 303 4.24 13.05 3.68
N LEU A 304 3.94 12.82 2.39
CA LEU A 304 3.77 13.90 1.41
C LEU A 304 2.47 14.72 1.56
N ILE A 305 1.64 14.45 2.58
CA ILE A 305 0.41 15.21 2.84
C ILE A 305 0.55 15.96 4.17
N PRO A 306 1.07 17.18 4.17
CA PRO A 306 1.35 17.95 5.39
C PRO A 306 0.12 18.68 5.96
N ASN A 307 -1.04 18.03 6.02
CA ASN A 307 -2.26 18.63 6.60
C ASN A 307 -2.57 18.10 8.00
N ARG A 308 -1.73 17.22 8.52
CA ARG A 308 -1.93 16.64 9.85
C ARG A 308 -0.90 17.24 10.78
N PRO A 309 -1.32 17.91 11.88
CA PRO A 309 -0.41 18.55 12.83
C PRO A 309 0.66 17.59 13.37
N ASP A 310 0.28 16.33 13.62
CA ASP A 310 1.19 15.27 14.06
C ASP A 310 2.30 14.97 13.04
N LYS A 311 1.97 14.98 11.74
CA LYS A 311 2.95 14.73 10.67
C LYS A 311 3.88 15.91 10.42
N ILE A 312 3.41 17.12 10.62
CA ILE A 312 4.27 18.32 10.53
C ILE A 312 5.22 18.40 11.73
N ALA A 313 4.75 18.06 12.92
CA ALA A 313 5.62 17.98 14.10
C ALA A 313 6.72 16.91 13.90
N GLU A 314 6.38 15.74 13.33
CA GLU A 314 7.34 14.69 12.95
C GLU A 314 8.36 15.23 11.93
N LEU A 315 7.90 15.91 10.87
CA LEU A 315 8.76 16.49 9.84
C LEU A 315 9.69 17.58 10.37
N LEU A 316 9.20 18.44 11.27
CA LEU A 316 10.00 19.47 11.93
C LEU A 316 11.08 18.85 12.83
N GLY A 317 10.75 17.76 13.53
CA GLY A 317 11.71 16.96 14.29
C GLY A 317 12.82 16.38 13.41
N ASP A 318 12.47 15.80 12.26
CA ASP A 318 13.41 15.26 11.27
C ASP A 318 14.32 16.36 10.69
N ILE A 319 13.74 17.52 10.35
CA ILE A 319 14.49 18.67 9.84
C ILE A 319 15.49 19.17 10.88
N LYS A 320 15.08 19.30 12.15
CA LYS A 320 15.93 19.70 13.26
C LYS A 320 17.11 18.72 13.42
N GLY A 321 16.81 17.43 13.43
CA GLY A 321 17.82 16.38 13.49
C GLY A 321 18.83 16.46 12.34
N LEU A 322 18.34 16.62 11.12
CA LEU A 322 19.18 16.74 9.93
C LEU A 322 20.09 17.99 9.98
N LEU A 323 19.55 19.13 10.41
CA LEU A 323 20.31 20.38 10.55
C LEU A 323 21.39 20.24 11.60
N ALA A 324 21.06 19.68 12.79
CA ALA A 324 22.02 19.43 13.85
C ALA A 324 23.19 18.56 13.36
N ALA A 325 22.90 17.45 12.69
CA ALA A 325 23.93 16.55 12.16
C ALA A 325 24.83 17.20 11.10
N ARG A 326 24.25 17.97 10.17
CA ARG A 326 25.01 18.64 9.12
C ARG A 326 25.90 19.77 9.65
N LEU A 327 25.37 20.59 10.56
CA LEU A 327 26.10 21.73 11.15
C LEU A 327 27.21 21.26 12.09
N SER A 328 27.01 20.20 12.87
CA SER A 328 28.03 19.59 13.72
C SER A 328 29.22 19.05 12.91
N ARG A 329 28.97 18.52 11.70
CA ARG A 329 30.06 18.07 10.80
C ARG A 329 30.85 19.22 10.19
N GLN A 330 30.21 20.36 9.87
CA GLN A 330 30.89 21.54 9.34
C GLN A 330 31.72 22.27 10.39
N GLY A 331 31.35 22.19 11.68
CA GLY A 331 32.11 22.75 12.78
C GLY A 331 33.40 21.98 13.13
N ASN A 332 33.62 20.80 12.57
CA ASN A 332 34.82 19.98 12.76
C ASN A 332 35.81 20.05 11.58
N LEU A 333 35.67 21.03 10.69
CA LEU A 333 36.72 21.35 9.71
C LEU A 333 37.74 22.27 10.36
N PRO A 334 39.07 21.96 10.25
CA PRO A 334 40.15 22.70 10.86
C PRO A 334 40.27 24.13 10.37
#